data_54eeb5240540f1cf6947e8e0b4ad360b
#
_entry.id   54eeb5240540f1cf6947e8e0b4ad360b
#
_cell.length_a   1.000
_cell.length_b   1.000
_cell.length_c   1.000
_cell.angle_alpha   90.00
_cell.angle_beta   90.00
_cell.angle_gamma   90.00
#
_symmetry.space_group_name_H-M   'P 1'
#
loop_
_entity.id
_entity.type
_entity.pdbx_description
1 polymer ?
#
loop_
_entity_poly.entity_id
_entity_poly.type
_entity_poly.pdbx_seq_one_letter_code
_entity_poly.pdbx_strand_id
1 'polypeptide(L)'
;MSTNGPYLAEIAHLMGDPARANMLHALMDGRALTAKELAWLAGVAPQTASGHLAKLLDGGLLAVAVQGRHRYYRLAGTEVAQALEGLMVLAGAEASRRRLPSRVGAELSEARTCYDQARRQLNEQFAILVRDAQLGG
;
A
#
# COMPACT_ATOMS: atom_id res chain seq x y z
N MET A 1 1.01 19.49 -26.74
CA MET A 1 0.99 19.77 -25.29
C MET A 1 0.30 18.63 -24.57
N SER A 2 0.97 18.06 -23.58
CA SER A 2 0.37 17.01 -22.76
C SER A 2 -0.62 17.64 -21.77
N THR A 3 -1.90 17.31 -21.86
CA THR A 3 -2.93 17.69 -20.89
C THR A 3 -2.80 16.91 -19.58
N ASN A 4 -1.89 15.94 -19.51
CA ASN A 4 -1.73 15.02 -18.37
C ASN A 4 -0.71 15.51 -17.32
N GLY A 5 0.02 16.58 -17.60
CA GLY A 5 1.06 17.09 -16.70
C GLY A 5 0.56 17.44 -15.29
N PRO A 6 -0.53 18.21 -15.14
CA PRO A 6 -1.08 18.51 -13.81
C PRO A 6 -1.53 17.28 -13.05
N TYR A 7 -2.16 16.32 -13.71
CA TYR A 7 -2.61 15.07 -13.13
C TYR A 7 -1.43 14.18 -12.70
N LEU A 8 -0.37 14.16 -13.50
CA LEU A 8 0.86 13.47 -13.14
C LEU A 8 1.44 14.01 -11.84
N ALA A 9 1.50 15.32 -11.69
CA ALA A 9 2.00 15.97 -10.48
C ALA A 9 1.15 15.63 -9.24
N GLU A 10 -0.17 15.64 -9.38
CA GLU A 10 -1.10 15.27 -8.31
C GLU A 10 -0.90 13.82 -7.86
N ILE A 11 -0.83 12.90 -8.81
CA ILE A 11 -0.62 11.47 -8.53
C ILE A 11 0.75 11.24 -7.88
N ALA A 12 1.78 11.86 -8.39
CA ALA A 12 3.13 11.76 -7.83
C ALA A 12 3.19 12.29 -6.41
N HIS A 13 2.49 13.39 -6.12
CA HIS A 13 2.39 13.96 -4.79
C HIS A 13 1.67 13.01 -3.82
N LEU A 14 0.59 12.38 -4.25
CA LEU A 14 -0.13 11.39 -3.44
C LEU A 14 0.75 10.19 -3.10
N MET A 15 1.52 9.70 -4.05
CA MET A 15 2.42 8.56 -3.87
C MET A 15 3.70 8.93 -3.11
N GLY A 16 4.07 10.20 -3.07
CA GLY A 16 5.35 10.69 -2.53
C GLY A 16 5.43 10.80 -1.02
N ASP A 17 4.33 10.61 -0.30
CA ASP A 17 4.36 10.56 1.16
C ASP A 17 4.75 9.15 1.64
N PRO A 18 5.68 9.01 2.61
CA PRO A 18 6.13 7.69 3.07
C PRO A 18 5.02 6.78 3.58
N ALA A 19 4.09 7.31 4.37
CA ALA A 19 2.98 6.53 4.90
C ALA A 19 2.05 6.06 3.77
N ARG A 20 1.69 6.95 2.85
CA ARG A 20 0.86 6.61 1.69
C ARG A 20 1.56 5.61 0.76
N ALA A 21 2.85 5.79 0.52
CA ALA A 21 3.64 4.84 -0.28
C ALA A 21 3.62 3.44 0.33
N ASN A 22 3.77 3.31 1.64
CA ASN A 22 3.71 2.05 2.34
C ASN A 22 2.32 1.40 2.28
N MET A 23 1.26 2.19 2.40
CA MET A 23 -0.12 1.70 2.26
C MET A 23 -0.37 1.15 0.85
N LEU A 24 0.03 1.89 -0.17
CA LEU A 24 -0.11 1.47 -1.57
C LEU A 24 0.70 0.20 -1.85
N HIS A 25 1.92 0.14 -1.35
CA HIS A 25 2.79 -1.04 -1.49
C HIS A 25 2.15 -2.28 -0.86
N ALA A 26 1.52 -2.14 0.30
CA ALA A 26 0.84 -3.25 0.97
C ALA A 26 -0.32 -3.82 0.16
N LEU A 27 -0.91 -3.04 -0.73
CA LEU A 27 -2.06 -3.42 -1.54
C LEU A 27 -1.69 -3.91 -2.96
N MET A 28 -0.40 -3.96 -3.31
CA MET A 28 0.04 -4.27 -4.67
C MET A 28 -0.27 -5.68 -5.15
N ASP A 29 -0.46 -6.61 -4.25
CA ASP A 29 -0.78 -8.00 -4.60
C ASP A 29 -2.29 -8.26 -4.80
N GLY A 30 -3.08 -7.19 -4.92
CA GLY A 30 -4.50 -7.26 -5.22
C GLY A 30 -5.40 -7.50 -4.03
N ARG A 31 -4.84 -7.55 -2.81
CA ARG A 31 -5.65 -7.74 -1.61
C ARG A 31 -6.35 -6.46 -1.18
N ALA A 32 -7.40 -6.62 -0.40
CA ALA A 32 -8.06 -5.54 0.30
C ALA A 32 -7.73 -5.59 1.80
N LEU A 33 -7.47 -4.44 2.39
CA LEU A 33 -7.11 -4.31 3.81
C LEU A 33 -7.98 -3.26 4.48
N THR A 34 -8.19 -3.42 5.79
CA THR A 34 -8.90 -2.42 6.60
C THR A 34 -8.02 -1.21 6.89
N ALA A 35 -8.65 -0.09 7.26
CA ALA A 35 -7.92 1.11 7.67
C ALA A 35 -6.97 0.84 8.84
N LYS A 36 -7.39 0.02 9.79
CA LYS A 36 -6.58 -0.35 10.97
C LYS A 36 -5.33 -1.15 10.58
N GLU A 37 -5.48 -2.11 9.68
CA GLU A 37 -4.37 -2.89 9.14
C GLU A 37 -3.38 -2.02 8.37
N LEU A 38 -3.90 -1.12 7.53
CA LEU A 38 -3.07 -0.18 6.77
C LEU A 38 -2.35 0.82 7.69
N ALA A 39 -3.00 1.30 8.74
CA ALA A 39 -2.38 2.15 9.75
C ALA A 39 -1.20 1.46 10.41
N TRP A 40 -1.39 0.20 10.80
CA TRP A 40 -0.34 -0.60 11.41
C TRP A 40 0.83 -0.84 10.46
N LEU A 41 0.55 -1.21 9.22
CA LEU A 41 1.57 -1.45 8.20
C LEU A 41 2.36 -0.17 7.84
N ALA A 42 1.71 0.97 7.87
CA ALA A 42 2.34 2.27 7.60
C ALA A 42 3.04 2.88 8.82
N GLY A 43 2.83 2.30 10.00
CA GLY A 43 3.40 2.81 11.24
C GLY A 43 2.84 4.16 11.69
N VAL A 44 1.56 4.42 11.40
CA VAL A 44 0.88 5.66 11.76
C VAL A 44 -0.34 5.40 12.64
N ALA A 45 -0.77 6.43 13.37
CA ALA A 45 -2.00 6.35 14.15
C ALA A 45 -3.22 6.13 13.25
N PRO A 46 -4.28 5.44 13.72
CA PRO A 46 -5.47 5.21 12.91
C PRO A 46 -6.11 6.47 12.36
N GLN A 47 -6.10 7.55 13.11
CA GLN A 47 -6.65 8.83 12.69
C GLN A 47 -5.83 9.46 11.56
N THR A 48 -4.51 9.36 11.61
CA THR A 48 -3.60 9.79 10.55
C THR A 48 -3.80 8.95 9.29
N ALA A 49 -3.94 7.64 9.45
CA ALA A 49 -4.23 6.72 8.35
C ALA A 49 -5.54 7.08 7.63
N SER A 50 -6.58 7.41 8.39
CA SER A 50 -7.87 7.83 7.81
C SER A 50 -7.74 9.05 6.90
N GLY A 51 -6.93 10.02 7.28
CA GLY A 51 -6.63 11.20 6.46
C GLY A 51 -5.89 10.84 5.16
N HIS A 52 -4.90 9.96 5.25
CA HIS A 52 -4.16 9.48 4.08
C HIS A 52 -5.07 8.67 3.13
N LEU A 53 -5.90 7.79 3.68
CA LEU A 53 -6.82 6.98 2.88
C LEU A 53 -7.87 7.83 2.17
N ALA A 54 -8.38 8.88 2.82
CA ALA A 54 -9.30 9.82 2.19
C ALA A 54 -8.66 10.52 0.99
N LYS A 55 -7.42 10.97 1.11
CA LYS A 55 -6.67 11.58 0.00
C LYS A 55 -6.44 10.62 -1.15
N LEU A 56 -6.09 9.38 -0.85
CA LEU A 56 -5.87 8.35 -1.87
C LEU A 56 -7.16 7.96 -2.59
N LEU A 57 -8.28 7.90 -1.88
CA LEU A 57 -9.61 7.68 -2.47
C LEU A 57 -10.00 8.83 -3.39
N ASP A 58 -9.88 10.07 -2.91
CA ASP A 58 -10.22 11.27 -3.69
C ASP A 58 -9.35 11.39 -4.94
N GLY A 59 -8.09 10.97 -4.85
CA GLY A 59 -7.16 10.97 -5.96
C GLY A 59 -7.33 9.81 -6.94
N GLY A 60 -8.27 8.90 -6.69
CA GLY A 60 -8.55 7.77 -7.58
C GLY A 60 -7.54 6.63 -7.53
N LEU A 61 -6.69 6.57 -6.51
CA LEU A 61 -5.69 5.51 -6.37
C LEU A 61 -6.21 4.29 -5.60
N LEU A 62 -7.23 4.49 -4.76
CA LEU A 62 -7.86 3.42 -3.99
C LEU A 62 -9.34 3.29 -4.33
N ALA A 63 -9.85 2.09 -4.17
CA ALA A 63 -11.26 1.78 -4.09
C ALA A 63 -11.59 1.24 -2.69
N VAL A 64 -12.82 1.41 -2.26
CA VAL A 64 -13.30 0.94 -0.97
C VAL A 64 -14.53 0.06 -1.17
N ALA A 65 -14.58 -1.05 -0.44
CA ALA A 65 -15.77 -1.91 -0.35
C ALA A 65 -16.18 -2.03 1.11
N VAL A 66 -17.48 -2.03 1.37
CA VAL A 66 -18.03 -2.18 2.71
C VAL A 66 -18.60 -3.59 2.86
N GLN A 67 -18.15 -4.31 3.88
CA GLN A 67 -18.71 -5.59 4.27
C GLN A 67 -19.05 -5.57 5.77
N GLY A 68 -20.34 -5.59 6.10
CA GLY A 68 -20.79 -5.47 7.47
C GLY A 68 -20.36 -4.15 8.11
N ARG A 69 -19.56 -4.23 9.17
CA ARG A 69 -19.05 -3.07 9.91
C ARG A 69 -17.68 -2.61 9.43
N HIS A 70 -17.07 -3.31 8.45
CA HIS A 70 -15.70 -3.08 8.01
C HIS A 70 -15.66 -2.48 6.62
N ARG A 71 -14.73 -1.54 6.44
CA ARG A 71 -14.34 -0.99 5.15
C ARG A 71 -13.02 -1.61 4.73
N TYR A 72 -12.98 -2.09 3.50
CA TYR A 72 -11.79 -2.70 2.91
C TYR A 72 -11.32 -1.84 1.75
N TYR A 73 -10.05 -1.48 1.78
CA TYR A 73 -9.39 -0.66 0.77
C TYR A 73 -8.55 -1.55 -0.13
N ARG A 74 -8.57 -1.27 -1.40
CA ARG A 74 -7.75 -1.93 -2.42
C ARG A 74 -7.27 -0.92 -3.43
N LEU A 75 -6.26 -1.27 -4.25
CA LEU A 75 -5.89 -0.45 -5.40
C LEU A 75 -7.08 -0.32 -6.35
N ALA A 76 -7.26 0.89 -6.91
CA ALA A 76 -8.40 1.20 -7.76
C ALA A 76 -8.38 0.42 -9.08
N GLY A 77 -7.21 0.05 -9.58
CA GLY A 77 -7.07 -0.70 -10.81
C GLY A 77 -5.64 -1.17 -11.06
N THR A 78 -5.47 -1.94 -12.12
CA THR A 78 -4.16 -2.49 -12.50
C THR A 78 -3.16 -1.42 -12.90
N GLU A 79 -3.61 -0.28 -13.41
CA GLU A 79 -2.74 0.85 -13.76
C GLU A 79 -2.01 1.41 -12.53
N VAL A 80 -2.67 1.42 -11.37
CA VAL A 80 -2.05 1.87 -10.12
C VAL A 80 -0.93 0.91 -9.72
N ALA A 81 -1.18 -0.39 -9.79
CA ALA A 81 -0.18 -1.42 -9.49
C ALA A 81 1.02 -1.32 -10.45
N GLN A 82 0.78 -1.12 -11.73
CA GLN A 82 1.82 -0.98 -12.75
C GLN A 82 2.69 0.26 -12.50
N ALA A 83 2.07 1.38 -12.14
CA ALA A 83 2.79 2.61 -11.79
C ALA A 83 3.68 2.42 -10.56
N LEU A 84 3.16 1.75 -9.53
CA LEU A 84 3.93 1.43 -8.32
C LEU A 84 5.09 0.48 -8.62
N GLU A 85 4.90 -0.53 -9.46
CA GLU A 85 5.96 -1.43 -9.89
C GLU A 85 7.09 -0.67 -10.61
N GLY A 86 6.74 0.26 -11.49
CA GLY A 86 7.70 1.12 -12.18
C GLY A 86 8.50 1.97 -11.20
N LEU A 87 7.84 2.59 -10.23
CA LEU A 87 8.51 3.36 -9.17
C LEU A 87 9.42 2.49 -8.31
N MET A 88 9.03 1.26 -8.03
CA MET A 88 9.85 0.32 -7.26
C MET A 88 11.11 -0.10 -8.02
N VAL A 89 11.03 -0.24 -9.32
CA VAL A 89 12.20 -0.49 -10.18
C VAL A 89 13.20 0.68 -10.07
N LEU A 90 12.72 1.92 -10.16
CA LEU A 90 13.55 3.10 -9.97
C LEU A 90 14.16 3.16 -8.57
N ALA A 91 13.36 2.89 -7.54
CA ALA A 91 13.82 2.89 -6.16
C ALA A 91 14.89 1.82 -5.91
N GLY A 92 14.73 0.63 -6.48
CA GLY A 92 15.72 -0.45 -6.41
C GLY A 92 17.03 -0.10 -7.08
N ALA A 93 16.99 0.53 -8.25
CA ALA A 93 18.18 1.01 -8.95
C ALA A 93 18.91 2.08 -8.14
N GLU A 94 18.20 2.99 -7.50
CA GLU A 94 18.78 4.02 -6.65
C GLU A 94 19.42 3.44 -5.39
N ALA A 95 18.79 2.50 -4.74
CA ALA A 95 19.33 1.80 -3.58
C ALA A 95 20.65 1.08 -3.92
N SER A 96 20.71 0.45 -5.08
CA SER A 96 21.92 -0.22 -5.58
C SER A 96 23.04 0.77 -5.84
N ARG A 97 22.75 1.93 -6.41
CA ARG A 97 23.76 2.98 -6.69
C ARG A 97 24.32 3.60 -5.42
N ARG A 98 23.47 3.82 -4.41
CA ARG A 98 23.89 4.46 -3.15
C ARG A 98 24.72 3.57 -2.25
N ARG A 99 24.79 2.27 -2.51
CA ARG A 99 25.52 1.28 -1.68
C ARG A 99 25.29 1.54 -0.20
N LEU A 100 24.10 1.23 0.30
CA LEU A 100 23.77 1.37 1.72
C LEU A 100 24.82 0.61 2.56
N PRO A 101 25.35 1.20 3.66
CA PRO A 101 26.26 0.51 4.57
C PRO A 101 25.62 -0.81 5.05
N SER A 102 26.45 -1.83 5.23
CA SER A 102 26.00 -3.19 5.58
C SER A 102 25.13 -3.25 6.84
N ARG A 103 25.31 -2.34 7.78
CA ARG A 103 24.47 -2.23 9.00
C ARG A 103 23.03 -1.83 8.67
N VAL A 104 22.88 -0.85 7.81
CA VAL A 104 21.53 -0.39 7.37
C VAL A 104 20.85 -1.50 6.55
N GLY A 105 21.63 -2.25 5.78
CA GLY A 105 21.11 -3.40 5.03
C GLY A 105 20.59 -4.52 5.94
N ALA A 106 21.26 -4.78 7.06
CA ALA A 106 20.83 -5.81 8.03
C ALA A 106 19.55 -5.39 8.76
N GLU A 107 19.48 -4.15 9.23
CA GLU A 107 18.27 -3.62 9.91
C GLU A 107 17.06 -3.57 8.96
N LEU A 108 17.27 -3.17 7.71
CA LEU A 108 16.21 -3.20 6.70
C LEU A 108 15.80 -4.63 6.35
N SER A 109 16.73 -5.58 6.39
CA SER A 109 16.43 -7.00 6.16
C SER A 109 15.60 -7.58 7.30
N GLU A 110 15.91 -7.27 8.55
CA GLU A 110 15.12 -7.67 9.71
C GLU A 110 13.72 -7.03 9.70
N ALA A 111 13.64 -5.73 9.45
CA ALA A 111 12.38 -5.03 9.32
C ALA A 111 11.54 -5.60 8.17
N ARG A 112 12.17 -5.94 7.06
CA ARG A 112 11.52 -6.59 5.93
C ARG A 112 11.00 -7.99 6.29
N THR A 113 11.75 -8.76 7.05
CA THR A 113 11.36 -10.09 7.50
C THR A 113 10.17 -10.03 8.46
N CYS A 114 10.17 -9.10 9.42
CA CYS A 114 9.04 -8.85 10.31
C CYS A 114 7.80 -8.39 9.54
N TYR A 115 7.98 -7.51 8.57
CA TYR A 115 6.93 -7.01 7.69
C TYR A 115 6.33 -8.13 6.84
N ASP A 116 7.17 -8.97 6.23
CA ASP A 116 6.74 -10.10 5.42
C ASP A 116 6.04 -11.17 6.25
N GLN A 117 6.44 -11.36 7.49
CA GLN A 117 5.82 -12.29 8.41
C GLN A 117 4.44 -11.81 8.87
N ALA A 118 4.33 -10.54 9.25
CA ALA A 118 3.05 -9.91 9.57
C ALA A 118 2.10 -9.92 8.35
N ARG A 119 2.63 -9.64 7.18
CA ARG A 119 1.93 -9.69 5.90
C ARG A 119 1.37 -11.08 5.58
N ARG A 120 2.12 -12.15 5.85
CA ARG A 120 1.64 -13.52 5.67
C ARG A 120 0.48 -13.85 6.59
N GLN A 121 0.59 -13.49 7.87
CA GLN A 121 -0.48 -13.71 8.85
C GLN A 121 -1.77 -12.99 8.46
N LEU A 122 -1.66 -11.73 8.01
CA LEU A 122 -2.80 -10.96 7.54
C LEU A 122 -3.43 -11.58 6.29
N ASN A 123 -2.62 -12.10 5.38
CA ASN A 123 -3.11 -12.79 4.18
C ASN A 123 -3.91 -14.05 4.50
N GLU A 124 -3.44 -14.84 5.45
CA GLU A 124 -4.13 -16.05 5.88
C GLU A 124 -5.49 -15.72 6.50
N GLN A 125 -5.51 -14.73 7.38
CA GLN A 125 -6.77 -14.25 8.00
C GLN A 125 -7.73 -13.69 6.96
N PHE A 126 -7.21 -12.99 5.95
CA PHE A 126 -8.00 -12.40 4.89
C PHE A 126 -8.58 -13.44 3.94
N ALA A 127 -7.81 -14.46 3.60
CA ALA A 127 -8.27 -15.59 2.79
C ALA A 127 -9.41 -16.34 3.47
N ILE A 128 -9.36 -16.46 4.79
CA ILE A 128 -10.43 -17.05 5.60
C ILE A 128 -11.68 -16.19 5.55
N LEU A 129 -11.55 -14.87 5.79
CA LEU A 129 -12.68 -13.93 5.77
C LEU A 129 -13.37 -13.84 4.40
N VAL A 130 -12.60 -13.82 3.32
CA VAL A 130 -13.14 -13.80 1.96
C VAL A 130 -13.85 -15.10 1.64
N ARG A 131 -13.30 -16.23 2.08
CA ARG A 131 -13.93 -17.55 1.92
C ARG A 131 -15.24 -17.64 2.67
N ASP A 132 -15.26 -17.17 3.92
CA ASP A 132 -16.46 -17.17 4.76
C ASP A 132 -17.54 -16.24 4.18
N ALA A 133 -17.15 -15.09 3.64
CA ALA A 133 -18.05 -14.17 2.98
C ALA A 133 -18.64 -14.74 1.69
N GLN A 134 -17.88 -15.56 0.94
CA GLN A 134 -18.37 -16.23 -0.26
C GLN A 134 -19.27 -17.42 0.05
N LEU A 135 -19.09 -18.07 1.20
CA LEU A 135 -19.91 -19.20 1.64
C LEU A 135 -21.19 -18.76 2.38
N GLY A 136 -21.22 -17.52 2.88
CA GLY A 136 -22.37 -16.94 3.59
C GLY A 136 -23.36 -16.17 2.71
N GLY A 137 -23.11 -16.14 1.41
CA GLY A 137 -24.02 -15.53 0.42
C GLY A 137 -24.89 -16.59 -0.31
#